data_2fb536a7c5286195c3c7418c37555dfb
#
_entry.id   2fb536a7c5286195c3c7418c37555dfb
#
_cell.length_a   1.000
_cell.length_b   1.000
_cell.length_c   1.000
_cell.angle_alpha   90.00
_cell.angle_beta   90.00
_cell.angle_gamma   90.00
#
_symmetry.space_group_name_H-M   'P 1'
#
loop_
_entity.id
_entity.type
_entity.pdbx_description
1 polymer ?
#
loop_
_entity_poly.entity_id
_entity_poly.type
_entity_poly.pdbx_seq_one_letter_code
_entity_poly.pdbx_strand_id
1 'polypeptide(L)'
;MTVAGLAFLVALEIAARHYGLPGPIANQAREVIFPPKSGPLLYAGMALTMVVLTWRQRLAAAGAAVGIDLAFAVVRWAAGAPVTEGHSFGNGALWVILGCAVVAVTRRTGRERVLLLKGAGLGLLLVAGRKTGDAWLLITSKTRPTVLDQYMATADHALGNPSWLAGRAVAATGPVGAHVLDWVYVQLAVAAVVVALYQLRGVAAERRFPRHHLVRTFLTIGLLGPGIYMIFPVVGPVFAYGTGAFGTGGAPWAIADLWPHTPPPIGAPGLMPYDEITPRNCMPSLHTAWATAIFIHSRGAPRLLRFAGTFWLLATLAATLGFGYHYGIDLVAGVVFAVTIEAALRAHDRGWDRPGIRLVAYGTAVFAALLVTTRHLSVQMADHPWVFGPLFLLAMASVVHGYVRTTKRWETEPAAPLPRPEPRLETV
;
A
#
# COMPACT_ATOMS: atom_id res chain seq x y z
N MET A 1 14.62 -7.50 14.01
CA MET A 1 13.55 -7.29 13.01
C MET A 1 13.26 -8.55 12.15
N THR A 2 14.26 -9.26 11.65
CA THR A 2 14.07 -10.47 10.80
C THR A 2 13.31 -11.59 11.49
N VAL A 3 13.61 -11.89 12.77
CA VAL A 3 12.94 -12.97 13.54
C VAL A 3 11.46 -12.63 13.78
N ALA A 4 11.15 -11.41 14.20
CA ALA A 4 9.76 -10.99 14.40
C ALA A 4 8.93 -10.98 13.09
N GLY A 5 9.53 -10.56 11.98
CA GLY A 5 8.88 -10.62 10.67
C GLY A 5 8.61 -12.05 10.19
N LEU A 6 9.56 -12.96 10.43
CA LEU A 6 9.38 -14.37 10.09
C LEU A 6 8.32 -15.02 10.99
N ALA A 7 8.35 -14.77 12.29
CA ALA A 7 7.35 -15.26 13.23
C ALA A 7 5.94 -14.76 12.86
N PHE A 8 5.81 -13.50 12.45
CA PHE A 8 4.56 -12.94 11.97
C PHE A 8 4.06 -13.64 10.69
N LEU A 9 4.93 -13.89 9.71
CA LEU A 9 4.56 -14.61 8.48
C LEU A 9 4.11 -16.05 8.79
N VAL A 10 4.81 -16.73 9.69
CA VAL A 10 4.42 -18.09 10.13
C VAL A 10 3.08 -18.08 10.87
N ALA A 11 2.87 -17.12 11.77
CA ALA A 11 1.61 -16.97 12.47
C ALA A 11 0.45 -16.71 11.49
N LEU A 12 0.66 -15.86 10.47
CA LEU A 12 -0.33 -15.57 9.45
C LEU A 12 -0.62 -16.78 8.55
N GLU A 13 0.41 -17.61 8.23
CA GLU A 13 0.25 -18.87 7.50
C GLU A 13 -0.61 -19.86 8.30
N ILE A 14 -0.33 -20.00 9.60
CA ILE A 14 -1.09 -20.89 10.50
C ILE A 14 -2.55 -20.41 10.60
N ALA A 15 -2.76 -19.10 10.81
CA ALA A 15 -4.10 -18.53 10.89
C ALA A 15 -4.88 -18.71 9.58
N ALA A 16 -4.25 -18.46 8.43
CA ALA A 16 -4.89 -18.68 7.13
C ALA A 16 -5.34 -20.14 6.98
N ARG A 17 -4.48 -21.10 7.26
CA ARG A 17 -4.80 -22.53 7.20
C ARG A 17 -5.91 -22.93 8.17
N HIS A 18 -5.93 -22.38 9.37
CA HIS A 18 -6.99 -22.64 10.36
C HIS A 18 -8.38 -22.26 9.81
N TYR A 19 -8.47 -21.19 9.03
CA TYR A 19 -9.71 -20.73 8.41
C TYR A 19 -9.97 -21.32 7.00
N GLY A 20 -9.15 -22.27 6.54
CA GLY A 20 -9.27 -22.87 5.21
C GLY A 20 -8.87 -21.91 4.07
N LEU A 21 -8.05 -20.89 4.38
CA LEU A 21 -7.64 -19.86 3.44
C LEU A 21 -6.21 -20.10 2.95
N PRO A 22 -5.85 -19.60 1.75
CA PRO A 22 -4.48 -19.70 1.26
C PRO A 22 -3.53 -18.79 2.06
N GLY A 23 -2.49 -19.38 2.66
CA GLY A 23 -1.47 -18.65 3.42
C GLY A 23 -0.47 -17.91 2.52
N PRO A 24 0.20 -16.88 3.04
CA PRO A 24 1.15 -16.07 2.25
C PRO A 24 2.37 -16.86 1.79
N ILE A 25 2.89 -17.79 2.59
CA ILE A 25 4.06 -18.62 2.27
C ILE A 25 3.69 -19.64 1.18
N ALA A 26 2.57 -20.33 1.34
CA ALA A 26 2.08 -21.30 0.38
C ALA A 26 1.78 -20.66 -0.97
N ASN A 27 1.12 -19.49 -0.98
CA ASN A 27 0.85 -18.73 -2.20
C ASN A 27 2.13 -18.28 -2.90
N GLN A 28 3.14 -17.82 -2.16
CA GLN A 28 4.41 -17.40 -2.74
C GLN A 28 5.19 -18.60 -3.30
N ALA A 29 5.22 -19.72 -2.58
CA ALA A 29 5.89 -20.94 -3.04
C ALA A 29 5.25 -21.50 -4.32
N ARG A 30 3.92 -21.42 -4.43
CA ARG A 30 3.20 -21.83 -5.63
C ARG A 30 3.62 -21.03 -6.88
N GLU A 31 3.89 -19.72 -6.74
CA GLU A 31 4.28 -18.88 -7.86
C GLU A 31 5.71 -19.14 -8.39
N VAL A 32 6.49 -19.98 -7.72
CA VAL A 32 7.79 -20.44 -8.24
C VAL A 32 7.61 -21.30 -9.50
N ILE A 33 6.56 -22.10 -9.58
CA ILE A 33 6.30 -23.04 -10.66
C ILE A 33 5.02 -22.71 -11.44
N PHE A 34 3.94 -22.42 -10.73
CA PHE A 34 2.63 -22.16 -11.34
C PHE A 34 2.50 -20.71 -11.87
N PRO A 35 1.51 -20.43 -12.74
CA PRO A 35 1.26 -19.07 -13.22
C PRO A 35 1.12 -18.09 -12.06
N PRO A 36 1.92 -17.02 -12.03
CA PRO A 36 1.88 -16.09 -10.91
C PRO A 36 0.63 -15.19 -10.99
N LYS A 37 -0.07 -15.03 -9.87
CA LYS A 37 -1.16 -14.05 -9.75
C LYS A 37 -0.63 -12.60 -9.66
N SER A 38 0.66 -12.42 -9.37
CA SER A 38 1.32 -11.13 -9.13
C SER A 38 2.40 -10.79 -10.16
N GLY A 39 2.30 -11.25 -11.41
CA GLY A 39 3.33 -11.08 -12.44
C GLY A 39 3.94 -9.66 -12.53
N PRO A 40 3.16 -8.60 -12.70
CA PRO A 40 3.68 -7.24 -12.73
C PRO A 40 4.47 -6.83 -11.48
N LEU A 41 4.02 -7.27 -10.30
CA LEU A 41 4.69 -7.00 -9.04
C LEU A 41 6.01 -7.78 -8.89
N LEU A 42 6.09 -8.99 -9.43
CA LEU A 42 7.34 -9.76 -9.48
C LEU A 42 8.39 -9.05 -10.34
N TYR A 43 8.01 -8.52 -11.50
CA TYR A 43 8.91 -7.70 -12.31
C TYR A 43 9.29 -6.38 -11.62
N ALA A 44 8.38 -5.76 -10.88
CA ALA A 44 8.68 -4.61 -10.06
C ALA A 44 9.70 -4.93 -8.94
N GLY A 45 9.54 -6.07 -8.26
CA GLY A 45 10.50 -6.59 -7.28
C GLY A 45 11.87 -6.90 -7.90
N MET A 46 11.89 -7.50 -9.09
CA MET A 46 13.13 -7.72 -9.84
C MET A 46 13.81 -6.39 -10.20
N ALA A 47 13.06 -5.40 -10.67
CA ALA A 47 13.62 -4.07 -10.97
C ALA A 47 14.26 -3.42 -9.74
N LEU A 48 13.63 -3.53 -8.56
CA LEU A 48 14.22 -3.10 -7.28
C LEU A 48 15.47 -3.90 -6.91
N THR A 49 15.49 -5.21 -7.18
CA THR A 49 16.69 -6.05 -6.99
C THR A 49 17.82 -5.58 -7.90
N MET A 50 17.51 -5.23 -9.15
CA MET A 50 18.51 -4.83 -10.15
C MET A 50 19.17 -3.47 -9.88
N VAL A 51 18.70 -2.65 -8.91
CA VAL A 51 19.32 -1.34 -8.60
C VAL A 51 20.76 -1.48 -8.12
N VAL A 52 21.14 -2.64 -7.57
CA VAL A 52 22.49 -2.94 -7.08
C VAL A 52 23.42 -3.52 -8.15
N LEU A 53 22.88 -3.88 -9.33
CA LEU A 53 23.59 -4.52 -10.41
C LEU A 53 24.18 -3.49 -11.39
N THR A 54 25.31 -3.84 -12.02
CA THR A 54 25.86 -3.10 -13.16
C THR A 54 24.95 -3.23 -14.39
N TRP A 55 25.12 -2.35 -15.38
CA TRP A 55 24.30 -2.37 -16.61
C TRP A 55 24.33 -3.73 -17.31
N ARG A 56 25.53 -4.32 -17.48
CA ARG A 56 25.66 -5.65 -18.10
C ARG A 56 24.93 -6.74 -17.32
N GLN A 57 25.03 -6.71 -15.99
CA GLN A 57 24.32 -7.65 -15.13
C GLN A 57 22.80 -7.45 -15.17
N ARG A 58 22.31 -6.19 -15.30
CA ARG A 58 20.88 -5.91 -15.49
C ARG A 58 20.34 -6.52 -16.77
N LEU A 59 21.08 -6.36 -17.88
CA LEU A 59 20.70 -6.97 -19.15
C LEU A 59 20.69 -8.49 -19.08
N ALA A 60 21.71 -9.10 -18.47
CA ALA A 60 21.77 -10.55 -18.26
C ALA A 60 20.61 -11.04 -17.38
N ALA A 61 20.29 -10.33 -16.29
CA ALA A 61 19.17 -10.65 -15.40
C ALA A 61 17.83 -10.52 -16.12
N ALA A 62 17.61 -9.47 -16.88
CA ALA A 62 16.40 -9.27 -17.67
C ALA A 62 16.25 -10.36 -18.75
N GLY A 63 17.32 -10.66 -19.49
CA GLY A 63 17.33 -11.74 -20.48
C GLY A 63 17.05 -13.12 -19.85
N ALA A 64 17.63 -13.40 -18.69
CA ALA A 64 17.36 -14.64 -17.93
C ALA A 64 15.89 -14.71 -17.51
N ALA A 65 15.30 -13.62 -17.00
CA ALA A 65 13.90 -13.60 -16.62
C ALA A 65 12.98 -13.90 -17.80
N VAL A 66 13.20 -13.23 -18.93
CA VAL A 66 12.40 -13.47 -20.15
C VAL A 66 12.61 -14.89 -20.67
N GLY A 67 13.85 -15.40 -20.69
CA GLY A 67 14.15 -16.77 -21.13
C GLY A 67 13.46 -17.82 -20.26
N ILE A 68 13.44 -17.63 -18.93
CA ILE A 68 12.73 -18.52 -18.00
C ILE A 68 11.22 -18.45 -18.24
N ASP A 69 10.65 -17.25 -18.39
CA ASP A 69 9.21 -17.10 -18.65
C ASP A 69 8.81 -17.74 -19.97
N LEU A 70 9.61 -17.62 -21.03
CA LEU A 70 9.39 -18.29 -22.30
C LEU A 70 9.45 -19.82 -22.15
N ALA A 71 10.43 -20.36 -21.39
CA ALA A 71 10.52 -21.77 -21.10
C ALA A 71 9.26 -22.29 -20.38
N PHE A 72 8.78 -21.57 -19.35
CA PHE A 72 7.53 -21.89 -18.66
C PHE A 72 6.31 -21.83 -19.60
N ALA A 73 6.26 -20.82 -20.48
CA ALA A 73 5.17 -20.68 -21.46
C ALA A 73 5.14 -21.88 -22.44
N VAL A 74 6.31 -22.28 -22.97
CA VAL A 74 6.44 -23.44 -23.87
C VAL A 74 6.03 -24.76 -23.17
N VAL A 75 6.50 -24.97 -21.92
CA VAL A 75 6.16 -26.17 -21.15
C VAL A 75 4.64 -26.22 -20.88
N ARG A 76 4.02 -25.11 -20.51
CA ARG A 76 2.56 -25.05 -20.28
C ARG A 76 1.79 -25.30 -21.55
N TRP A 77 2.22 -24.70 -22.66
CA TRP A 77 1.60 -24.93 -23.98
C TRP A 77 1.70 -26.40 -24.39
N ALA A 78 2.87 -27.03 -24.28
CA ALA A 78 3.09 -28.42 -24.61
C ALA A 78 2.30 -29.40 -23.69
N ALA A 79 2.08 -29.01 -22.43
CA ALA A 79 1.28 -29.78 -21.47
C ALA A 79 -0.24 -29.55 -21.64
N GLY A 80 -0.69 -28.73 -22.58
CA GLY A 80 -2.11 -28.36 -22.74
C GLY A 80 -2.72 -27.67 -21.52
N ALA A 81 -1.89 -27.05 -20.66
CA ALA A 81 -2.34 -26.40 -19.43
C ALA A 81 -2.69 -24.93 -19.68
N PRO A 82 -4.00 -24.58 -19.82
CA PRO A 82 -4.39 -23.18 -20.06
C PRO A 82 -4.04 -22.33 -18.83
N VAL A 83 -3.63 -21.09 -19.09
CA VAL A 83 -3.48 -20.09 -18.03
C VAL A 83 -4.87 -19.54 -17.71
N THR A 84 -5.61 -20.24 -16.86
CA THR A 84 -6.98 -19.84 -16.46
C THR A 84 -6.98 -18.82 -15.33
N GLU A 85 -5.96 -18.85 -14.47
CA GLU A 85 -5.82 -17.94 -13.34
C GLU A 85 -4.36 -17.48 -13.22
N GLY A 86 -4.10 -16.19 -13.46
CA GLY A 86 -2.78 -15.57 -13.31
C GLY A 86 -2.21 -15.00 -14.61
N HIS A 87 -0.94 -14.66 -14.57
CA HIS A 87 -0.21 -14.10 -15.70
C HIS A 87 0.68 -15.15 -16.38
N SER A 88 0.80 -15.08 -17.70
CA SER A 88 1.72 -15.96 -18.46
C SER A 88 3.19 -15.71 -18.10
N PHE A 89 3.52 -14.53 -17.57
CA PHE A 89 4.86 -14.08 -17.24
C PHE A 89 4.98 -13.69 -15.77
N GLY A 90 6.19 -13.79 -15.21
CA GLY A 90 6.52 -13.39 -13.84
C GLY A 90 7.32 -14.42 -13.06
N ASN A 91 7.24 -15.71 -13.42
CA ASN A 91 8.08 -16.76 -12.80
C ASN A 91 9.57 -16.42 -12.96
N GLY A 92 9.99 -16.00 -14.17
CA GLY A 92 11.36 -15.63 -14.47
C GLY A 92 11.89 -14.50 -13.58
N ALA A 93 11.05 -13.50 -13.31
CA ALA A 93 11.41 -12.43 -12.39
C ALA A 93 11.68 -12.96 -10.97
N LEU A 94 10.83 -13.86 -10.46
CA LEU A 94 11.03 -14.49 -9.16
C LEU A 94 12.31 -15.34 -9.12
N TRP A 95 12.55 -16.16 -10.14
CA TRP A 95 13.76 -16.96 -10.25
C TRP A 95 15.02 -16.10 -10.28
N VAL A 96 15.00 -14.95 -10.96
CA VAL A 96 16.13 -14.00 -10.99
C VAL A 96 16.36 -13.41 -9.61
N ILE A 97 15.32 -13.01 -8.88
CA ILE A 97 15.48 -12.48 -7.51
C ILE A 97 16.11 -13.54 -6.60
N LEU A 98 15.60 -14.78 -6.65
CA LEU A 98 16.14 -15.91 -5.87
C LEU A 98 17.58 -16.24 -6.30
N GLY A 99 17.85 -16.26 -7.59
CA GLY A 99 19.21 -16.44 -8.14
C GLY A 99 20.19 -15.36 -7.66
N CYS A 100 19.77 -14.10 -7.59
CA CYS A 100 20.57 -13.04 -7.01
C CYS A 100 20.86 -13.28 -5.52
N ALA A 101 19.90 -13.79 -4.75
CA ALA A 101 20.10 -14.15 -3.33
C ALA A 101 21.12 -15.31 -3.21
N VAL A 102 20.97 -16.35 -4.02
CA VAL A 102 21.92 -17.51 -4.07
C VAL A 102 23.33 -17.04 -4.43
N VAL A 103 23.50 -16.23 -5.50
CA VAL A 103 24.77 -15.66 -5.90
C VAL A 103 25.39 -14.82 -4.78
N ALA A 104 24.58 -14.04 -4.07
CA ALA A 104 25.04 -13.26 -2.94
C ALA A 104 25.64 -14.13 -1.84
N VAL A 105 25.02 -15.27 -1.53
CA VAL A 105 25.46 -16.16 -0.45
C VAL A 105 26.69 -16.98 -0.87
N THR A 106 26.69 -17.49 -2.12
CA THR A 106 27.68 -18.48 -2.59
C THR A 106 28.90 -17.87 -3.30
N ARG A 107 28.74 -16.74 -3.99
CA ARG A 107 29.77 -16.16 -4.88
C ARG A 107 30.26 -14.78 -4.47
N ARG A 108 29.63 -14.13 -3.50
CA ARG A 108 29.98 -12.78 -3.05
C ARG A 108 30.41 -12.77 -1.59
N THR A 109 31.30 -11.82 -1.25
CA THR A 109 31.82 -11.64 0.10
C THR A 109 31.75 -10.18 0.51
N GLY A 110 31.89 -9.89 1.80
CA GLY A 110 31.98 -8.55 2.35
C GLY A 110 30.82 -7.63 1.94
N ARG A 111 31.14 -6.42 1.52
CA ARG A 111 30.15 -5.36 1.19
C ARG A 111 29.29 -5.71 -0.03
N GLU A 112 29.83 -6.43 -1.01
CA GLU A 112 29.06 -6.82 -2.21
C GLU A 112 27.99 -7.84 -1.87
N ARG A 113 28.28 -8.81 -1.01
CA ARG A 113 27.29 -9.77 -0.48
C ARG A 113 26.12 -9.05 0.20
N VAL A 114 26.45 -8.11 1.11
CA VAL A 114 25.43 -7.35 1.85
C VAL A 114 24.59 -6.51 0.90
N LEU A 115 25.20 -5.86 -0.08
CA LEU A 115 24.51 -5.03 -1.05
C LEU A 115 23.52 -5.85 -1.90
N LEU A 116 23.97 -6.99 -2.44
CA LEU A 116 23.15 -7.85 -3.27
C LEU A 116 22.00 -8.49 -2.45
N LEU A 117 22.27 -8.92 -1.20
CA LEU A 117 21.23 -9.43 -0.29
C LEU A 117 20.19 -8.34 0.05
N LYS A 118 20.62 -7.09 0.23
CA LYS A 118 19.68 -5.97 0.43
C LYS A 118 18.81 -5.72 -0.80
N GLY A 119 19.39 -5.79 -2.00
CA GLY A 119 18.62 -5.64 -3.25
C GLY A 119 17.61 -6.78 -3.45
N ALA A 120 18.06 -8.04 -3.32
CA ALA A 120 17.17 -9.20 -3.41
C ALA A 120 16.10 -9.18 -2.30
N GLY A 121 16.50 -8.81 -1.06
CA GLY A 121 15.57 -8.65 0.06
C GLY A 121 14.52 -7.58 -0.20
N LEU A 122 14.89 -6.46 -0.81
CA LEU A 122 13.94 -5.39 -1.15
C LEU A 122 12.89 -5.87 -2.17
N GLY A 123 13.34 -6.60 -3.21
CA GLY A 123 12.45 -7.19 -4.20
C GLY A 123 11.53 -8.26 -3.60
N LEU A 124 12.07 -9.17 -2.78
CA LEU A 124 11.27 -10.19 -2.08
C LEU A 124 10.29 -9.58 -1.08
N LEU A 125 10.69 -8.54 -0.34
CA LEU A 125 9.80 -7.87 0.62
C LEU A 125 8.62 -7.18 -0.07
N LEU A 126 8.81 -6.62 -1.26
CA LEU A 126 7.70 -6.05 -2.03
C LEU A 126 6.67 -7.13 -2.38
N VAL A 127 7.12 -8.28 -2.87
CA VAL A 127 6.25 -9.40 -3.25
C VAL A 127 5.61 -10.06 -2.01
N ALA A 128 6.41 -10.34 -0.98
CA ALA A 128 5.93 -10.89 0.28
C ALA A 128 4.93 -9.97 0.99
N GLY A 129 5.16 -8.65 0.94
CA GLY A 129 4.26 -7.65 1.50
C GLY A 129 2.86 -7.73 0.88
N ARG A 130 2.78 -7.89 -0.45
CA ARG A 130 1.50 -8.08 -1.14
C ARG A 130 0.80 -9.36 -0.68
N LYS A 131 1.50 -10.50 -0.69
CA LYS A 131 0.92 -11.80 -0.26
C LYS A 131 0.48 -11.80 1.21
N THR A 132 1.25 -11.13 2.05
CA THR A 132 0.91 -10.93 3.46
C THR A 132 -0.36 -10.09 3.60
N GLY A 133 -0.46 -8.99 2.86
CA GLY A 133 -1.65 -8.15 2.83
C GLY A 133 -2.89 -8.91 2.35
N ASP A 134 -2.81 -9.63 1.25
CA ASP A 134 -3.91 -10.41 0.69
C ASP A 134 -4.41 -11.48 1.69
N ALA A 135 -3.49 -12.25 2.29
CA ALA A 135 -3.86 -13.27 3.28
C ALA A 135 -4.51 -12.65 4.54
N TRP A 136 -3.96 -11.52 5.02
CA TRP A 136 -4.53 -10.82 6.16
C TRP A 136 -5.92 -10.26 5.88
N LEU A 137 -6.15 -9.72 4.68
CA LEU A 137 -7.47 -9.25 4.27
C LEU A 137 -8.51 -10.39 4.23
N LEU A 138 -8.14 -11.55 3.68
CA LEU A 138 -9.01 -12.73 3.67
C LEU A 138 -9.36 -13.19 5.09
N ILE A 139 -8.36 -13.25 6.00
CA ILE A 139 -8.57 -13.59 7.40
C ILE A 139 -9.51 -12.55 8.06
N THR A 140 -9.29 -11.27 7.81
CA THR A 140 -10.15 -10.20 8.33
C THR A 140 -11.58 -10.36 7.85
N SER A 141 -11.80 -10.62 6.56
CA SER A 141 -13.13 -10.85 5.98
C SER A 141 -13.81 -12.07 6.60
N LYS A 142 -13.06 -13.14 6.88
CA LYS A 142 -13.58 -14.37 7.50
C LYS A 142 -13.92 -14.19 8.99
N THR A 143 -13.14 -13.40 9.72
CA THR A 143 -13.25 -13.26 11.18
C THR A 143 -14.08 -12.07 11.62
N ARG A 144 -14.39 -11.13 10.70
CA ARG A 144 -15.14 -9.90 10.97
C ARG A 144 -16.42 -9.85 10.14
N PRO A 145 -17.49 -10.56 10.52
CA PRO A 145 -18.74 -10.55 9.77
C PRO A 145 -19.53 -9.25 9.92
N THR A 146 -19.23 -8.43 10.91
CA THR A 146 -19.85 -7.11 11.11
C THR A 146 -19.05 -6.02 10.45
N VAL A 147 -19.74 -5.07 9.79
CA VAL A 147 -19.14 -3.96 9.05
C VAL A 147 -19.69 -2.61 9.54
N LEU A 148 -18.86 -1.56 9.42
CA LEU A 148 -19.13 -0.25 10.03
C LEU A 148 -19.54 0.80 8.98
N ASP A 149 -19.97 0.38 7.80
CA ASP A 149 -20.22 1.24 6.65
C ASP A 149 -21.25 2.34 6.90
N GLN A 150 -22.30 2.08 7.67
CA GLN A 150 -23.29 3.11 8.04
C GLN A 150 -22.67 4.33 8.73
N TYR A 151 -21.66 4.11 9.57
CA TYR A 151 -20.96 5.20 10.28
C TYR A 151 -20.04 5.97 9.34
N MET A 152 -19.46 5.26 8.35
CA MET A 152 -18.67 5.89 7.29
C MET A 152 -19.54 6.72 6.34
N ALA A 153 -20.70 6.21 5.96
CA ALA A 153 -21.67 6.96 5.14
C ALA A 153 -22.13 8.24 5.83
N THR A 154 -22.32 8.20 7.15
CA THR A 154 -22.65 9.40 7.94
C THR A 154 -21.51 10.41 7.94
N ALA A 155 -20.26 9.96 8.06
CA ALA A 155 -19.09 10.82 7.99
C ALA A 155 -18.87 11.37 6.57
N ASP A 156 -19.16 10.60 5.53
CA ASP A 156 -19.13 11.05 4.13
C ASP A 156 -20.17 12.14 3.89
N HIS A 157 -21.38 11.98 4.47
CA HIS A 157 -22.42 13.00 4.44
C HIS A 157 -21.97 14.29 5.14
N ALA A 158 -21.34 14.18 6.31
CA ALA A 158 -20.78 15.35 7.01
C ALA A 158 -19.71 16.08 6.19
N LEU A 159 -18.96 15.37 5.33
CA LEU A 159 -18.00 15.96 4.39
C LEU A 159 -18.65 16.52 3.11
N GLY A 160 -19.96 16.45 2.96
CA GLY A 160 -20.70 16.91 1.78
C GLY A 160 -20.87 15.86 0.69
N ASN A 161 -20.87 14.59 1.03
CA ASN A 161 -21.01 13.43 0.13
C ASN A 161 -19.95 13.41 -1.00
N PRO A 162 -18.64 13.50 -0.67
CA PRO A 162 -17.60 13.52 -1.70
C PRO A 162 -17.57 12.26 -2.55
N SER A 163 -17.97 11.11 -2.02
CA SER A 163 -18.06 9.87 -2.77
C SER A 163 -19.11 9.95 -3.88
N TRP A 164 -20.30 10.48 -3.54
CA TRP A 164 -21.36 10.70 -4.53
C TRP A 164 -20.93 11.72 -5.59
N LEU A 165 -20.35 12.85 -5.18
CA LEU A 165 -19.87 13.88 -6.09
C LEU A 165 -18.80 13.34 -7.05
N ALA A 166 -17.85 12.56 -6.53
CA ALA A 166 -16.82 11.92 -7.35
C ALA A 166 -17.42 10.88 -8.31
N GLY A 167 -18.38 10.07 -7.85
CA GLY A 167 -19.11 9.12 -8.70
C GLY A 167 -19.78 9.81 -9.88
N ARG A 168 -20.50 10.92 -9.63
CA ARG A 168 -21.10 11.76 -10.68
C ARG A 168 -20.07 12.35 -11.63
N ALA A 169 -18.95 12.84 -11.09
CA ALA A 169 -17.88 13.38 -11.91
C ALA A 169 -17.24 12.30 -12.82
N VAL A 170 -16.97 11.10 -12.28
CA VAL A 170 -16.42 9.98 -13.07
C VAL A 170 -17.43 9.56 -14.15
N ALA A 171 -18.72 9.43 -13.82
CA ALA A 171 -19.75 9.11 -14.80
C ALA A 171 -19.81 10.16 -15.93
N ALA A 172 -19.65 11.45 -15.62
CA ALA A 172 -19.64 12.53 -16.60
C ALA A 172 -18.41 12.48 -17.54
N THR A 173 -17.29 11.85 -17.14
CA THR A 173 -16.11 11.67 -18.02
C THR A 173 -16.33 10.59 -19.09
N GLY A 174 -17.39 9.82 -18.98
CA GLY A 174 -17.69 8.70 -19.86
C GLY A 174 -16.70 7.53 -19.72
N PRO A 175 -16.82 6.51 -20.60
CA PRO A 175 -16.02 5.29 -20.50
C PRO A 175 -14.51 5.53 -20.56
N VAL A 176 -14.05 6.49 -21.38
CA VAL A 176 -12.62 6.77 -21.55
C VAL A 176 -12.02 7.29 -20.26
N GLY A 177 -12.64 8.30 -19.63
CA GLY A 177 -12.15 8.85 -18.37
C GLY A 177 -12.17 7.82 -17.24
N ALA A 178 -13.23 7.02 -17.18
CA ALA A 178 -13.35 5.94 -16.21
C ALA A 178 -12.24 4.88 -16.38
N HIS A 179 -11.96 4.42 -17.61
CA HIS A 179 -10.86 3.48 -17.87
C HIS A 179 -9.48 4.04 -17.51
N VAL A 180 -9.25 5.34 -17.76
CA VAL A 180 -7.99 6.00 -17.36
C VAL A 180 -7.84 6.00 -15.84
N LEU A 181 -8.90 6.32 -15.11
CA LEU A 181 -8.87 6.32 -13.65
C LEU A 181 -8.71 4.92 -13.06
N ASP A 182 -9.38 3.92 -13.63
CA ASP A 182 -9.23 2.52 -13.26
C ASP A 182 -7.78 2.05 -13.49
N TRP A 183 -7.22 2.35 -14.66
CA TRP A 183 -5.83 2.05 -14.95
C TRP A 183 -4.86 2.71 -13.95
N VAL A 184 -5.05 3.99 -13.63
CA VAL A 184 -4.23 4.70 -12.62
C VAL A 184 -4.35 4.02 -11.26
N TYR A 185 -5.55 3.64 -10.86
CA TYR A 185 -5.80 2.96 -9.59
C TYR A 185 -5.08 1.62 -9.50
N VAL A 186 -5.22 0.78 -10.51
CA VAL A 186 -4.58 -0.55 -10.58
C VAL A 186 -3.06 -0.44 -10.68
N GLN A 187 -2.54 0.56 -11.41
CA GLN A 187 -1.09 0.74 -11.63
C GLN A 187 -0.39 1.57 -10.54
N LEU A 188 -1.01 1.82 -9.39
CA LEU A 188 -0.41 2.59 -8.30
C LEU A 188 0.95 2.02 -7.84
N ALA A 189 1.09 0.69 -7.78
CA ALA A 189 2.34 0.03 -7.44
C ALA A 189 3.45 0.29 -8.48
N VAL A 190 3.10 0.40 -9.76
CA VAL A 190 4.05 0.73 -10.83
C VAL A 190 4.56 2.16 -10.66
N ALA A 191 3.67 3.11 -10.37
CA ALA A 191 4.07 4.49 -10.07
C ALA A 191 5.03 4.56 -8.87
N ALA A 192 4.76 3.80 -7.81
CA ALA A 192 5.64 3.70 -6.65
C ALA A 192 7.03 3.17 -7.04
N VAL A 193 7.09 2.12 -7.88
CA VAL A 193 8.35 1.54 -8.34
C VAL A 193 9.14 2.53 -9.19
N VAL A 194 8.51 3.29 -10.08
CA VAL A 194 9.18 4.31 -10.90
C VAL A 194 9.86 5.37 -10.01
N VAL A 195 9.15 5.90 -9.01
CA VAL A 195 9.72 6.86 -8.06
C VAL A 195 10.83 6.23 -7.23
N ALA A 196 10.64 5.00 -6.76
CA ALA A 196 11.64 4.26 -5.99
C ALA A 196 12.93 4.00 -6.81
N LEU A 197 12.82 3.57 -8.07
CA LEU A 197 13.96 3.36 -8.97
C LEU A 197 14.73 4.67 -9.20
N TYR A 198 14.02 5.79 -9.36
CA TYR A 198 14.67 7.10 -9.44
C TYR A 198 15.46 7.41 -8.16
N GLN A 199 14.90 7.19 -6.98
CA GLN A 199 15.59 7.40 -5.70
C GLN A 199 16.80 6.48 -5.50
N LEU A 200 16.69 5.25 -6.00
CA LEU A 200 17.72 4.21 -5.84
C LEU A 200 18.72 4.14 -7.00
N ARG A 201 18.65 5.05 -7.98
CA ARG A 201 19.48 5.00 -9.20
C ARG A 201 20.99 5.04 -8.94
N GLY A 202 21.42 5.69 -7.84
CA GLY A 202 22.83 5.80 -7.44
C GLY A 202 23.39 4.60 -6.68
N VAL A 203 22.54 3.65 -6.25
CA VAL A 203 22.92 2.57 -5.32
C VAL A 203 24.07 1.71 -5.86
N ALA A 204 24.06 1.37 -7.15
CA ALA A 204 25.12 0.57 -7.78
C ALA A 204 26.48 1.29 -7.78
N ALA A 205 26.49 2.60 -8.03
CA ALA A 205 27.72 3.42 -8.08
C ALA A 205 28.24 3.74 -6.67
N GLU A 206 27.35 4.20 -5.78
CA GLU A 206 27.68 4.60 -4.42
C GLU A 206 27.89 3.40 -3.47
N ARG A 207 27.47 2.20 -3.90
CA ARG A 207 27.47 0.95 -3.12
C ARG A 207 26.79 1.10 -1.76
N ARG A 208 25.76 1.96 -1.69
CA ARG A 208 25.01 2.28 -0.48
C ARG A 208 23.57 2.59 -0.80
N PHE A 209 22.63 2.04 -0.01
CA PHE A 209 21.23 2.44 -0.03
C PHE A 209 21.05 3.75 0.72
N PRO A 210 20.20 4.67 0.23
CA PRO A 210 19.77 5.82 1.01
C PRO A 210 19.03 5.33 2.27
N ARG A 211 19.16 6.08 3.38
CA ARG A 211 18.47 5.71 4.63
C ARG A 211 16.95 5.79 4.47
N HIS A 212 16.49 6.82 3.78
CA HIS A 212 15.09 7.11 3.56
C HIS A 212 14.74 6.98 2.07
N HIS A 213 13.75 6.16 1.74
CA HIS A 213 13.26 5.96 0.37
C HIS A 213 11.83 5.41 0.38
N LEU A 214 11.08 5.66 -0.69
CA LEU A 214 9.65 5.34 -0.83
C LEU A 214 9.30 3.90 -0.45
N VAL A 215 10.14 2.91 -0.82
CA VAL A 215 9.80 1.50 -0.57
C VAL A 215 9.63 1.21 0.92
N ARG A 216 10.40 1.84 1.80
CA ARG A 216 10.22 1.67 3.27
C ARG A 216 8.85 2.17 3.72
N THR A 217 8.48 3.38 3.29
CA THR A 217 7.17 3.97 3.62
C THR A 217 6.04 3.13 3.05
N PHE A 218 6.16 2.72 1.78
CA PHE A 218 5.17 1.90 1.07
C PHE A 218 4.91 0.56 1.77
N LEU A 219 5.98 -0.16 2.13
CA LEU A 219 5.89 -1.44 2.83
C LEU A 219 5.38 -1.29 4.27
N THR A 220 5.76 -0.21 4.97
CA THR A 220 5.27 0.04 6.33
C THR A 220 3.76 0.34 6.34
N ILE A 221 3.26 1.13 5.37
CA ILE A 221 1.83 1.36 5.17
C ILE A 221 1.12 0.03 4.91
N GLY A 222 1.63 -0.78 3.97
CA GLY A 222 1.05 -2.08 3.60
C GLY A 222 1.08 -3.12 4.72
N LEU A 223 2.03 -3.02 5.65
CA LEU A 223 2.12 -3.92 6.80
C LEU A 223 1.16 -3.52 7.93
N LEU A 224 1.06 -2.22 8.23
CA LEU A 224 0.26 -1.74 9.36
C LEU A 224 -1.23 -1.61 9.03
N GLY A 225 -1.56 -1.26 7.78
CA GLY A 225 -2.94 -1.03 7.34
C GLY A 225 -3.89 -2.20 7.60
N PRO A 226 -3.56 -3.45 7.20
CA PRO A 226 -4.43 -4.60 7.43
C PRO A 226 -4.71 -4.86 8.91
N GLY A 227 -3.81 -4.49 9.82
CA GLY A 227 -4.06 -4.56 11.27
C GLY A 227 -5.19 -3.64 11.72
N ILE A 228 -5.31 -2.46 11.10
CA ILE A 228 -6.39 -1.50 11.39
C ILE A 228 -7.72 -2.03 10.85
N TYR A 229 -7.72 -2.67 9.69
CA TYR A 229 -8.93 -3.27 9.11
C TYR A 229 -9.56 -4.34 10.01
N MET A 230 -8.75 -5.09 10.77
CA MET A 230 -9.25 -6.03 11.77
C MET A 230 -10.00 -5.35 12.91
N ILE A 231 -9.60 -4.12 13.28
CA ILE A 231 -10.20 -3.34 14.35
C ILE A 231 -11.38 -2.52 13.82
N PHE A 232 -11.29 -2.07 12.58
CA PHE A 232 -12.23 -1.17 11.95
C PHE A 232 -12.69 -1.70 10.58
N PRO A 233 -13.51 -2.79 10.54
CA PRO A 233 -13.90 -3.44 9.30
C PRO A 233 -14.93 -2.61 8.54
N VAL A 234 -14.56 -2.12 7.36
CA VAL A 234 -15.41 -1.36 6.44
C VAL A 234 -15.18 -1.89 5.03
N VAL A 235 -16.25 -2.07 4.25
CA VAL A 235 -16.17 -2.66 2.91
C VAL A 235 -16.17 -1.63 1.79
N GLY A 236 -16.75 -0.46 2.02
CA GLY A 236 -16.90 0.60 1.05
C GLY A 236 -18.27 0.62 0.36
N PRO A 237 -18.63 1.79 -0.18
CA PRO A 237 -19.98 2.06 -0.68
C PRO A 237 -20.48 1.07 -1.72
N VAL A 238 -19.63 0.70 -2.69
CA VAL A 238 -20.02 -0.22 -3.78
C VAL A 238 -20.41 -1.60 -3.27
N PHE A 239 -19.81 -2.06 -2.18
CA PHE A 239 -20.11 -3.36 -1.57
C PHE A 239 -21.22 -3.26 -0.52
N ALA A 240 -21.29 -2.16 0.21
CA ALA A 240 -22.29 -1.98 1.27
C ALA A 240 -23.68 -1.63 0.73
N TYR A 241 -23.77 -0.86 -0.35
CA TYR A 241 -25.02 -0.31 -0.89
C TYR A 241 -25.24 -0.63 -2.38
N GLY A 242 -24.25 -1.21 -3.06
CA GLY A 242 -24.39 -1.66 -4.45
C GLY A 242 -25.22 -2.94 -4.57
N THR A 243 -25.78 -3.19 -5.74
CA THR A 243 -26.60 -4.37 -6.04
C THR A 243 -25.78 -5.66 -6.19
N GLY A 244 -24.61 -5.74 -5.58
CA GLY A 244 -23.71 -6.89 -5.67
C GLY A 244 -22.46 -6.59 -6.51
N ALA A 245 -21.47 -7.47 -6.32
CA ALA A 245 -20.19 -7.42 -6.99
C ALA A 245 -20.28 -7.03 -8.46
N PHE A 246 -19.30 -6.35 -8.94
CA PHE A 246 -18.88 -6.07 -10.33
C PHE A 246 -19.51 -6.95 -11.45
N GLY A 247 -20.75 -7.34 -11.38
CA GLY A 247 -21.29 -8.38 -12.26
C GLY A 247 -22.68 -8.20 -12.79
N THR A 248 -23.37 -7.14 -12.47
CA THR A 248 -24.71 -6.91 -13.02
C THR A 248 -24.65 -6.14 -14.34
N GLY A 249 -23.90 -6.64 -15.32
CA GLY A 249 -23.99 -6.18 -16.71
C GLY A 249 -23.72 -4.70 -17.01
N GLY A 250 -23.40 -3.90 -15.98
CA GLY A 250 -23.04 -2.49 -16.09
C GLY A 250 -21.53 -2.30 -15.97
N ALA A 251 -21.02 -1.24 -16.54
CA ALA A 251 -19.64 -0.84 -16.35
C ALA A 251 -19.38 -0.59 -14.86
N PRO A 252 -18.24 -1.06 -14.29
CA PRO A 252 -17.94 -0.91 -12.85
C PRO A 252 -17.89 0.55 -12.36
N TRP A 253 -17.89 1.50 -13.27
CA TRP A 253 -17.93 2.95 -13.02
C TRP A 253 -19.32 3.59 -13.13
N ALA A 254 -20.36 2.84 -13.49
CA ALA A 254 -21.74 3.35 -13.56
C ALA A 254 -22.42 3.29 -12.18
N ILE A 255 -21.79 3.87 -11.15
CA ILE A 255 -22.21 3.77 -9.75
C ILE A 255 -22.71 5.10 -9.16
N ALA A 256 -22.84 6.13 -9.99
CA ALA A 256 -23.24 7.47 -9.54
C ALA A 256 -24.56 7.50 -8.76
N ASP A 257 -25.44 6.53 -8.99
CA ASP A 257 -26.75 6.43 -8.35
C ASP A 257 -26.78 5.43 -7.18
N LEU A 258 -25.63 4.82 -6.83
CA LEU A 258 -25.54 3.86 -5.70
C LEU A 258 -25.55 4.54 -4.33
N TRP A 259 -25.23 5.83 -4.29
CA TRP A 259 -25.11 6.55 -3.03
C TRP A 259 -26.47 6.90 -2.46
N PRO A 260 -26.74 6.55 -1.21
CA PRO A 260 -27.92 7.09 -0.55
C PRO A 260 -27.80 8.61 -0.46
N HIS A 261 -28.79 9.32 -0.98
CA HIS A 261 -28.86 10.79 -0.87
C HIS A 261 -28.96 11.27 0.58
N THR A 262 -29.43 10.39 1.45
CA THR A 262 -29.47 10.56 2.88
C THR A 262 -28.67 9.46 3.55
N PRO A 263 -27.91 9.75 4.62
CA PRO A 263 -27.21 8.71 5.34
C PRO A 263 -28.18 7.64 5.84
N PRO A 264 -27.77 6.36 5.86
CA PRO A 264 -28.60 5.30 6.37
C PRO A 264 -28.89 5.52 7.86
N PRO A 265 -30.02 5.00 8.38
CA PRO A 265 -30.31 5.07 9.81
C PRO A 265 -29.16 4.49 10.63
N ILE A 266 -28.76 5.20 11.68
CA ILE A 266 -27.69 4.77 12.56
C ILE A 266 -28.23 3.69 13.51
N GLY A 267 -27.67 2.50 13.43
CA GLY A 267 -28.04 1.35 14.25
C GLY A 267 -26.86 0.51 14.69
N ALA A 268 -27.08 -0.77 14.94
CA ALA A 268 -26.02 -1.73 15.18
C ALA A 268 -25.17 -1.92 13.91
N PRO A 269 -23.87 -2.34 14.04
CA PRO A 269 -23.05 -2.67 12.88
C PRO A 269 -23.76 -3.64 11.94
N GLY A 270 -23.65 -3.38 10.62
CA GLY A 270 -24.24 -4.23 9.61
C GLY A 270 -23.63 -5.64 9.63
N LEU A 271 -24.44 -6.67 9.34
CA LEU A 271 -23.95 -8.03 9.20
C LEU A 271 -23.69 -8.32 7.72
N MET A 272 -22.47 -8.69 7.40
CA MET A 272 -22.07 -9.11 6.05
C MET A 272 -21.31 -10.43 6.17
N PRO A 273 -21.92 -11.57 5.77
CA PRO A 273 -21.27 -12.85 5.75
C PRO A 273 -19.99 -12.83 4.91
N TYR A 274 -19.08 -13.76 5.20
CA TYR A 274 -17.88 -13.94 4.41
C TYR A 274 -18.22 -14.37 2.98
N ASP A 275 -17.65 -13.68 2.03
CA ASP A 275 -17.46 -14.12 0.66
C ASP A 275 -16.00 -13.89 0.25
N GLU A 276 -15.55 -14.45 -0.86
CA GLU A 276 -14.18 -14.34 -1.34
C GLU A 276 -13.91 -13.02 -2.06
N ILE A 277 -14.94 -12.21 -2.29
CA ILE A 277 -14.90 -11.04 -3.18
C ILE A 277 -14.83 -9.74 -2.37
N THR A 278 -15.57 -9.67 -1.24
CA THR A 278 -15.77 -8.40 -0.51
C THR A 278 -14.71 -8.20 0.57
N PRO A 279 -13.71 -7.36 0.35
CA PRO A 279 -12.67 -7.09 1.33
C PRO A 279 -13.18 -6.14 2.43
N ARG A 280 -12.62 -6.22 3.65
CA ARG A 280 -12.84 -5.25 4.75
C ARG A 280 -11.65 -4.31 4.84
N ASN A 281 -11.41 -3.52 3.80
CA ASN A 281 -10.16 -2.78 3.61
C ASN A 281 -10.35 -1.28 3.34
N CYS A 282 -11.47 -0.72 3.78
CA CYS A 282 -11.82 0.65 3.43
C CYS A 282 -11.13 1.69 4.33
N MET A 283 -11.20 1.55 5.67
CA MET A 283 -10.71 2.56 6.62
C MET A 283 -9.43 2.11 7.36
N PRO A 284 -8.30 2.81 7.19
CA PRO A 284 -8.03 3.94 6.31
C PRO A 284 -7.82 3.52 4.86
N SER A 285 -8.03 4.42 3.89
CA SER A 285 -7.71 4.14 2.49
C SER A 285 -6.20 3.97 2.28
N LEU A 286 -5.74 2.74 2.05
CA LEU A 286 -4.32 2.49 1.75
C LEU A 286 -3.92 2.99 0.37
N HIS A 287 -4.83 3.01 -0.61
CA HIS A 287 -4.54 3.62 -1.91
C HIS A 287 -4.23 5.11 -1.76
N THR A 288 -5.03 5.83 -0.97
CA THR A 288 -4.75 7.23 -0.63
C THR A 288 -3.43 7.37 0.12
N ALA A 289 -3.16 6.50 1.08
CA ALA A 289 -1.92 6.53 1.85
C ALA A 289 -0.69 6.31 0.95
N TRP A 290 -0.72 5.33 0.07
CA TRP A 290 0.35 5.06 -0.90
C TRP A 290 0.51 6.17 -1.93
N ALA A 291 -0.61 6.71 -2.47
CA ALA A 291 -0.54 7.84 -3.40
C ALA A 291 0.04 9.10 -2.73
N THR A 292 -0.30 9.35 -1.46
CA THR A 292 0.29 10.41 -0.64
C THR A 292 1.81 10.20 -0.46
N ALA A 293 2.25 8.98 -0.18
CA ALA A 293 3.68 8.66 -0.09
C ALA A 293 4.40 8.88 -1.43
N ILE A 294 3.83 8.44 -2.56
CA ILE A 294 4.36 8.69 -3.91
C ILE A 294 4.49 10.20 -4.16
N PHE A 295 3.45 10.96 -3.84
CA PHE A 295 3.47 12.42 -3.94
C PHE A 295 4.59 13.04 -3.13
N ILE A 296 4.75 12.70 -1.85
CA ILE A 296 5.80 13.22 -0.97
C ILE A 296 7.18 12.89 -1.55
N HIS A 297 7.42 11.64 -1.89
CA HIS A 297 8.72 11.17 -2.37
C HIS A 297 9.09 11.64 -3.79
N SER A 298 8.11 12.06 -4.58
CA SER A 298 8.35 12.68 -5.89
C SER A 298 8.80 14.14 -5.81
N ARG A 299 8.62 14.84 -4.67
CA ARG A 299 8.92 16.30 -4.56
C ARG A 299 10.38 16.63 -4.78
N GLY A 300 11.32 15.78 -4.38
CA GLY A 300 12.76 15.94 -4.63
C GLY A 300 13.24 15.47 -6.02
N ALA A 301 12.33 15.07 -6.90
CA ALA A 301 12.63 14.54 -8.23
C ALA A 301 12.50 15.63 -9.33
N PRO A 302 12.91 15.34 -10.59
CA PRO A 302 12.70 16.24 -11.72
C PRO A 302 11.23 16.62 -11.94
N ARG A 303 11.00 17.73 -12.66
CA ARG A 303 9.66 18.28 -12.89
C ARG A 303 8.64 17.24 -13.38
N LEU A 304 9.05 16.36 -14.30
CA LEU A 304 8.17 15.30 -14.84
C LEU A 304 7.68 14.34 -13.74
N LEU A 305 8.57 13.85 -12.87
CA LEU A 305 8.17 12.95 -11.77
C LEU A 305 7.36 13.68 -10.70
N ARG A 306 7.62 14.97 -10.47
CA ARG A 306 6.77 15.80 -9.57
C ARG A 306 5.36 15.94 -10.12
N PHE A 307 5.23 16.18 -11.42
CA PHE A 307 3.93 16.24 -12.10
C PHE A 307 3.24 14.88 -12.03
N ALA A 308 3.95 13.81 -12.39
CA ALA A 308 3.42 12.45 -12.35
C ALA A 308 2.94 12.07 -10.93
N GLY A 309 3.71 12.38 -9.88
CA GLY A 309 3.30 12.13 -8.50
C GLY A 309 2.07 12.92 -8.06
N THR A 310 1.90 14.17 -8.55
CA THR A 310 0.69 14.96 -8.31
C THR A 310 -0.51 14.39 -9.05
N PHE A 311 -0.33 14.05 -10.34
CA PHE A 311 -1.37 13.42 -11.16
C PHE A 311 -1.85 12.11 -10.52
N TRP A 312 -0.91 11.22 -10.12
CA TRP A 312 -1.26 9.96 -9.47
C TRP A 312 -2.03 10.14 -8.17
N LEU A 313 -1.63 11.11 -7.34
CA LEU A 313 -2.39 11.42 -6.11
C LEU A 313 -3.83 11.83 -6.46
N LEU A 314 -4.01 12.84 -7.30
CA LEU A 314 -5.34 13.36 -7.61
C LEU A 314 -6.21 12.31 -8.32
N ALA A 315 -5.66 11.59 -9.28
CA ALA A 315 -6.38 10.54 -10.01
C ALA A 315 -6.72 9.34 -9.10
N THR A 316 -5.84 8.97 -8.15
CA THR A 316 -6.16 7.93 -7.17
C THR A 316 -7.29 8.37 -6.23
N LEU A 317 -7.28 9.62 -5.74
CA LEU A 317 -8.37 10.15 -4.92
C LEU A 317 -9.70 10.14 -5.69
N ALA A 318 -9.69 10.57 -6.95
CA ALA A 318 -10.87 10.55 -7.81
C ALA A 318 -11.37 9.12 -8.08
N ALA A 319 -10.47 8.19 -8.35
CA ALA A 319 -10.82 6.79 -8.60
C ALA A 319 -11.38 6.10 -7.35
N THR A 320 -10.73 6.26 -6.19
CA THR A 320 -11.17 5.63 -4.93
C THR A 320 -12.57 6.04 -4.52
N LEU A 321 -12.89 7.32 -4.64
CA LEU A 321 -14.23 7.84 -4.35
C LEU A 321 -15.20 7.53 -5.51
N GLY A 322 -14.80 7.82 -6.74
CA GLY A 322 -15.69 7.75 -7.90
C GLY A 322 -16.13 6.34 -8.28
N PHE A 323 -15.34 5.31 -7.97
CA PHE A 323 -15.73 3.91 -8.13
C PHE A 323 -16.40 3.31 -6.89
N GLY A 324 -16.58 4.10 -5.84
CA GLY A 324 -17.25 3.65 -4.62
C GLY A 324 -16.45 2.67 -3.78
N TYR A 325 -15.14 2.63 -3.93
CA TYR A 325 -14.30 1.80 -3.08
C TYR A 325 -14.12 2.37 -1.68
N HIS A 326 -14.28 3.70 -1.51
CA HIS A 326 -14.01 4.41 -0.26
C HIS A 326 -15.00 5.54 -0.01
N TYR A 327 -15.16 5.88 1.27
CA TYR A 327 -15.80 7.11 1.75
C TYR A 327 -14.78 8.24 1.86
N GLY A 328 -15.21 9.50 1.85
CA GLY A 328 -14.32 10.66 1.99
C GLY A 328 -13.49 10.64 3.28
N ILE A 329 -14.08 10.18 4.38
CA ILE A 329 -13.38 10.06 5.67
C ILE A 329 -12.23 9.05 5.63
N ASP A 330 -12.33 8.01 4.79
CA ASP A 330 -11.26 7.02 4.61
C ASP A 330 -10.03 7.66 3.99
N LEU A 331 -10.25 8.62 3.08
CA LEU A 331 -9.17 9.35 2.42
C LEU A 331 -8.50 10.33 3.39
N VAL A 332 -9.31 11.03 4.20
CA VAL A 332 -8.80 11.88 5.29
C VAL A 332 -7.90 11.09 6.23
N ALA A 333 -8.37 9.94 6.69
CA ALA A 333 -7.59 9.04 7.54
C ALA A 333 -6.38 8.46 6.81
N GLY A 334 -6.49 8.13 5.52
CA GLY A 334 -5.40 7.64 4.69
C GLY A 334 -4.24 8.63 4.57
N VAL A 335 -4.55 9.92 4.38
CA VAL A 335 -3.53 10.99 4.37
C VAL A 335 -2.86 11.13 5.73
N VAL A 336 -3.64 11.20 6.83
CA VAL A 336 -3.12 11.30 8.20
C VAL A 336 -2.22 10.12 8.52
N PHE A 337 -2.64 8.91 8.18
CA PHE A 337 -1.89 7.67 8.37
C PHE A 337 -0.56 7.70 7.60
N ALA A 338 -0.58 8.03 6.31
CA ALA A 338 0.62 8.11 5.48
C ALA A 338 1.64 9.12 6.00
N VAL A 339 1.17 10.33 6.33
CA VAL A 339 2.03 11.42 6.82
C VAL A 339 2.62 11.07 8.19
N THR A 340 1.86 10.39 9.06
CA THR A 340 2.34 9.93 10.37
C THR A 340 3.40 8.86 10.25
N ILE A 341 3.22 7.87 9.36
CA ILE A 341 4.24 6.83 9.08
C ILE A 341 5.50 7.47 8.49
N GLU A 342 5.34 8.37 7.53
CA GLU A 342 6.46 9.07 6.90
C GLU A 342 7.26 9.88 7.94
N ALA A 343 6.54 10.57 8.84
CA ALA A 343 7.16 11.29 9.96
C ALA A 343 7.92 10.35 10.90
N ALA A 344 7.34 9.20 11.24
CA ALA A 344 7.96 8.20 12.11
C ALA A 344 9.26 7.64 11.50
N LEU A 345 9.24 7.29 10.22
CA LEU A 345 10.43 6.78 9.52
C LEU A 345 11.54 7.84 9.44
N ARG A 346 11.20 9.10 9.15
CA ARG A 346 12.16 10.20 9.15
C ARG A 346 12.71 10.51 10.54
N ALA A 347 11.85 10.54 11.57
CA ALA A 347 12.26 10.71 12.96
C ALA A 347 13.20 9.59 13.41
N HIS A 348 12.91 8.34 13.05
CA HIS A 348 13.81 7.21 13.31
C HIS A 348 15.19 7.39 12.66
N ASP A 349 15.24 7.83 11.40
CA ASP A 349 16.50 8.03 10.68
C ASP A 349 17.33 9.19 11.26
N ARG A 350 16.69 10.14 11.98
CA ARG A 350 17.32 11.26 12.69
C ARG A 350 17.67 10.96 14.15
N GLY A 351 17.20 9.86 14.72
CA GLY A 351 17.43 9.49 16.10
C GLY A 351 16.35 9.93 17.09
N TRP A 352 15.11 10.13 16.65
CA TRP A 352 13.94 10.43 17.48
C TRP A 352 14.08 11.73 18.31
N ASP A 353 14.28 12.84 17.63
CA ASP A 353 14.29 14.16 18.27
C ASP A 353 12.89 14.56 18.81
N ARG A 354 12.87 15.55 19.73
CA ARG A 354 11.59 16.02 20.33
C ARG A 354 10.55 16.47 19.32
N PRO A 355 10.88 17.22 18.24
CA PRO A 355 9.91 17.58 17.19
C PRO A 355 9.33 16.35 16.50
N GLY A 356 10.15 15.35 16.18
CA GLY A 356 9.71 14.10 15.55
C GLY A 356 8.77 13.30 16.44
N ILE A 357 9.12 13.13 17.73
CA ILE A 357 8.24 12.44 18.70
C ILE A 357 6.89 13.15 18.81
N ARG A 358 6.88 14.48 18.94
CA ARG A 358 5.65 15.27 19.03
C ARG A 358 4.79 15.13 17.77
N LEU A 359 5.40 15.19 16.58
CA LEU A 359 4.69 15.07 15.31
C LEU A 359 4.04 13.69 15.17
N VAL A 360 4.78 12.62 15.46
CA VAL A 360 4.27 11.24 15.38
C VAL A 360 3.16 11.00 16.41
N ALA A 361 3.37 11.43 17.66
CA ALA A 361 2.35 11.31 18.69
C ALA A 361 1.08 12.08 18.33
N TYR A 362 1.21 13.30 17.81
CA TYR A 362 0.09 14.11 17.35
C TYR A 362 -0.66 13.47 16.18
N GLY A 363 0.07 13.03 15.13
CA GLY A 363 -0.54 12.34 13.98
C GLY A 363 -1.27 11.06 14.40
N THR A 364 -0.67 10.28 15.31
CA THR A 364 -1.32 9.07 15.87
C THR A 364 -2.57 9.41 16.67
N ALA A 365 -2.52 10.46 17.50
CA ALA A 365 -3.67 10.90 18.28
C ALA A 365 -4.83 11.39 17.38
N VAL A 366 -4.52 12.18 16.35
CA VAL A 366 -5.52 12.63 15.35
C VAL A 366 -6.10 11.42 14.60
N PHE A 367 -5.26 10.47 14.17
CA PHE A 367 -5.73 9.25 13.50
C PHE A 367 -6.68 8.45 14.40
N ALA A 368 -6.31 8.21 15.65
CA ALA A 368 -7.17 7.53 16.63
C ALA A 368 -8.47 8.30 16.87
N ALA A 369 -8.40 9.63 16.99
CA ALA A 369 -9.58 10.47 17.15
C ALA A 369 -10.55 10.36 15.96
N LEU A 370 -10.04 10.32 14.71
CA LEU A 370 -10.87 10.09 13.52
C LEU A 370 -11.64 8.77 13.62
N LEU A 371 -10.97 7.65 13.98
CA LEU A 371 -11.60 6.36 14.14
C LEU A 371 -12.68 6.38 15.25
N VAL A 372 -12.33 6.91 16.41
CA VAL A 372 -13.23 6.97 17.58
C VAL A 372 -14.45 7.86 17.29
N THR A 373 -14.24 9.05 16.73
CA THR A 373 -15.31 9.98 16.37
C THR A 373 -16.27 9.34 15.37
N THR A 374 -15.75 8.77 14.30
CA THR A 374 -16.57 8.13 13.26
C THR A 374 -17.39 6.97 13.84
N ARG A 375 -16.81 6.18 14.74
CA ARG A 375 -17.49 5.02 15.34
C ARG A 375 -18.52 5.38 16.41
N HIS A 376 -18.22 6.34 17.26
CA HIS A 376 -18.97 6.58 18.50
C HIS A 376 -19.76 7.89 18.54
N LEU A 377 -19.46 8.84 17.64
CA LEU A 377 -20.19 10.11 17.54
C LEU A 377 -21.02 10.20 16.25
N SER A 378 -21.47 9.07 15.71
CA SER A 378 -22.21 9.01 14.44
C SER A 378 -23.55 9.73 14.49
N VAL A 379 -24.27 9.70 15.65
CA VAL A 379 -25.51 10.46 15.84
C VAL A 379 -25.22 11.95 15.79
N GLN A 380 -24.23 12.43 16.55
CA GLN A 380 -23.83 13.82 16.56
C GLN A 380 -23.33 14.31 15.20
N MET A 381 -22.66 13.43 14.43
CA MET A 381 -22.29 13.74 13.04
C MET A 381 -23.50 13.90 12.13
N ALA A 382 -24.52 13.06 12.30
CA ALA A 382 -25.77 13.19 11.54
C ALA A 382 -26.52 14.47 11.87
N ASP A 383 -26.55 14.85 13.16
CA ASP A 383 -27.25 16.07 13.64
C ASP A 383 -26.49 17.36 13.29
N HIS A 384 -25.16 17.29 13.22
CA HIS A 384 -24.28 18.46 13.01
C HIS A 384 -23.24 18.26 11.91
N PRO A 385 -23.63 17.88 10.68
CA PRO A 385 -22.67 17.57 9.60
C PRO A 385 -21.77 18.75 9.27
N TRP A 386 -22.31 19.98 9.31
CA TRP A 386 -21.57 21.21 9.03
C TRP A 386 -20.51 21.58 10.08
N VAL A 387 -20.47 20.91 11.25
CA VAL A 387 -19.39 21.00 12.24
C VAL A 387 -18.34 19.94 11.98
N PHE A 388 -18.76 18.68 11.84
CA PHE A 388 -17.84 17.55 11.78
C PHE A 388 -17.06 17.50 10.46
N GLY A 389 -17.67 17.85 9.32
CA GLY A 389 -16.98 17.88 8.03
C GLY A 389 -15.76 18.83 8.03
N PRO A 390 -15.93 20.11 8.35
CA PRO A 390 -14.80 21.03 8.49
C PRO A 390 -13.79 20.59 9.57
N LEU A 391 -14.22 20.01 10.67
CA LEU A 391 -13.35 19.48 11.74
C LEU A 391 -12.43 18.37 11.22
N PHE A 392 -12.94 17.44 10.44
CA PHE A 392 -12.13 16.37 9.84
C PHE A 392 -11.09 16.91 8.87
N LEU A 393 -11.46 17.88 8.02
CA LEU A 393 -10.53 18.51 7.08
C LEU A 393 -9.47 19.34 7.81
N LEU A 394 -9.84 20.08 8.85
CA LEU A 394 -8.92 20.85 9.67
C LEU A 394 -7.95 19.94 10.45
N ALA A 395 -8.44 18.81 10.99
CA ALA A 395 -7.62 17.82 11.66
C ALA A 395 -6.55 17.26 10.70
N MET A 396 -6.93 16.86 9.49
CA MET A 396 -6.00 16.40 8.45
C MET A 396 -5.00 17.51 8.08
N ALA A 397 -5.50 18.71 7.80
CA ALA A 397 -4.68 19.87 7.41
C ALA A 397 -3.65 20.23 8.49
N SER A 398 -4.02 20.12 9.78
CA SER A 398 -3.12 20.39 10.90
C SER A 398 -1.96 19.40 10.98
N VAL A 399 -2.22 18.08 10.73
CA VAL A 399 -1.17 17.04 10.69
C VAL A 399 -0.24 17.28 9.49
N VAL A 400 -0.79 17.57 8.30
CA VAL A 400 -0.02 17.89 7.10
C VAL A 400 0.83 19.13 7.33
N HIS A 401 0.26 20.19 7.90
CA HIS A 401 0.99 21.42 8.24
C HIS A 401 2.14 21.13 9.21
N GLY A 402 1.85 20.40 10.30
CA GLY A 402 2.86 20.00 11.27
C GLY A 402 4.00 19.22 10.63
N TYR A 403 3.68 18.30 9.72
CA TYR A 403 4.66 17.52 8.96
C TYR A 403 5.54 18.43 8.08
N VAL A 404 4.92 19.29 7.26
CA VAL A 404 5.67 20.20 6.38
C VAL A 404 6.57 21.15 7.17
N ARG A 405 6.07 21.70 8.27
CA ARG A 405 6.85 22.60 9.14
C ARG A 405 8.03 21.87 9.78
N THR A 406 7.81 20.67 10.31
CA THR A 406 8.86 19.90 10.98
C THR A 406 9.92 19.40 9.98
N THR A 407 9.50 18.92 8.80
CA THR A 407 10.45 18.46 7.79
C THR A 407 11.29 19.58 7.20
N LYS A 408 10.72 20.77 6.97
CA LYS A 408 11.50 21.95 6.58
C LYS A 408 12.55 22.34 7.63
N ARG A 409 12.20 22.27 8.92
CA ARG A 409 13.15 22.49 9.99
C ARG A 409 14.28 21.42 9.98
N TRP A 410 13.95 20.18 9.72
CA TRP A 410 14.94 19.12 9.59
C TRP A 410 15.91 19.28 8.41
N GLU A 411 15.50 19.94 7.35
CA GLU A 411 16.38 20.26 6.21
C GLU A 411 17.42 21.32 6.56
N THR A 412 17.10 22.23 7.48
CA THR A 412 17.98 23.32 7.89
C THR A 412 18.86 22.97 9.10
N GLU A 413 18.42 22.05 9.97
CA GLU A 413 19.15 21.64 11.15
C GLU A 413 19.90 20.31 10.90
N PRO A 414 21.22 20.24 11.04
CA PRO A 414 21.95 18.98 10.92
C PRO A 414 21.45 17.97 11.96
N ALA A 415 21.37 16.69 11.54
CA ALA A 415 21.06 15.61 12.48
C ALA A 415 22.08 15.56 13.61
N ALA A 416 21.62 15.36 14.85
CA ALA A 416 22.54 15.13 15.96
C ALA A 416 23.47 13.95 15.62
N PRO A 417 24.78 14.04 15.93
CA PRO A 417 25.69 12.92 15.72
C PRO A 417 25.14 11.69 16.46
N LEU A 418 24.99 10.58 15.75
CA LEU A 418 24.65 9.31 16.43
C LEU A 418 25.71 9.03 17.49
N PRO A 419 25.34 8.58 18.71
CA PRO A 419 26.29 8.16 19.70
C PRO A 419 27.26 7.15 19.05
N ARG A 420 28.56 7.41 19.16
CA ARG A 420 29.57 6.48 18.68
C ARG A 420 29.33 5.16 19.41
N PRO A 421 29.31 4.00 18.72
CA PRO A 421 29.30 2.73 19.45
C PRO A 421 30.50 2.73 20.41
N GLU A 422 30.20 2.48 21.67
CA GLU A 422 31.27 2.31 22.68
C GLU A 422 32.26 1.28 22.14
N PRO A 423 33.58 1.54 22.23
CA PRO A 423 34.57 0.56 21.85
C PRO A 423 34.28 -0.71 22.66
N ARG A 424 34.03 -1.82 21.98
CA ARG A 424 33.99 -3.10 22.68
C ARG A 424 35.34 -3.27 23.36
N LEU A 425 35.35 -3.25 24.70
CA LEU A 425 36.50 -3.69 25.48
C LEU A 425 36.75 -5.13 25.03
N GLU A 426 37.78 -5.30 24.19
CA GLU A 426 38.36 -6.61 23.96
C GLU A 426 38.85 -7.12 25.32
N THR A 427 38.08 -8.01 25.92
CA THR A 427 38.56 -8.79 27.05
C THR A 427 39.68 -9.68 26.55
N VAL A 428 40.89 -9.34 26.96
CA VAL A 428 42.13 -10.11 26.80
C VAL A 428 42.00 -11.50 27.45
#